data_0efe4b65becf9b3f5c5ba5019c27ef62
#
_entry.id   0efe4b65becf9b3f5c5ba5019c27ef62
#
_cell.length_a   1.000
_cell.length_b   1.000
_cell.length_c   1.000
_cell.angle_alpha   90.00
_cell.angle_beta   90.00
_cell.angle_gamma   90.00
#
_symmetry.space_group_name_H-M   'P 1'
#
loop_
_entity.id
_entity.type
_entity.pdbx_description
1 polymer ?
#
loop_
_entity_poly.entity_id
_entity_poly.type
_entity_poly.pdbx_seq_one_letter_code
_entity_poly.pdbx_strand_id
1 'polypeptide(L)'
;ANFAALGQSVADWWNSLLNNIKYIDTLMYIILSLPVGAWLYGLVFGALRRTEPPTTAAQCTAALEHARIVPRSTATVAVAALCGVYALFFAVQAGEWFAAAPLGLSAPDAAAFAVDGFWELQKILLLNFGVLAGVHFLGRAPLPKALAAVFCGFGLAFAALAAGKLAVYVVLYGLTPRRVIAGWFLGVLAVWCVLALVRVFRAIPAAHIAILVLAVSFTVLACVNMKQRIINANLARVEAGIDEEPDWGVLWECGYRDET
;
A
#
# COMPACT_ATOMS: atom_id res chain seq x y z
N ALA A 1 -46.85 -5.40 -12.42
CA ALA A 1 -46.02 -6.49 -12.98
C ALA A 1 -44.77 -6.00 -13.70
N ASN A 2 -44.79 -4.79 -14.32
CA ASN A 2 -43.66 -4.32 -15.16
C ASN A 2 -42.46 -3.72 -14.39
N PHE A 3 -42.66 -3.21 -13.16
CA PHE A 3 -41.59 -2.66 -12.37
C PHE A 3 -40.61 -3.70 -11.79
N ALA A 4 -41.11 -4.87 -11.44
CA ALA A 4 -40.27 -5.96 -10.95
C ALA A 4 -39.41 -6.55 -12.08
N ALA A 5 -39.96 -6.67 -13.29
CA ALA A 5 -39.22 -7.11 -14.48
C ALA A 5 -38.12 -6.13 -14.89
N LEU A 6 -38.36 -4.82 -14.79
CA LEU A 6 -37.34 -3.79 -15.01
C LEU A 6 -36.23 -3.82 -13.96
N GLY A 7 -36.58 -4.05 -12.69
CA GLY A 7 -35.61 -4.21 -11.61
C GLY A 7 -34.70 -5.43 -11.82
N GLN A 8 -35.27 -6.56 -12.25
CA GLN A 8 -34.51 -7.76 -12.58
C GLN A 8 -33.58 -7.54 -13.79
N SER A 9 -34.08 -6.92 -14.85
CA SER A 9 -33.26 -6.64 -16.03
C SER A 9 -32.07 -5.71 -15.75
N VAL A 10 -32.26 -4.72 -14.87
CA VAL A 10 -31.17 -3.83 -14.42
C VAL A 10 -30.18 -4.58 -13.54
N ALA A 11 -30.63 -5.45 -12.66
CA ALA A 11 -29.78 -6.28 -11.83
C ALA A 11 -28.96 -7.28 -12.66
N ASP A 12 -29.60 -7.92 -13.64
CA ASP A 12 -28.92 -8.85 -14.56
C ASP A 12 -27.91 -8.17 -15.44
N TRP A 13 -28.22 -6.97 -15.97
CA TRP A 13 -27.28 -6.14 -16.69
C TRP A 13 -26.10 -5.70 -15.82
N TRP A 14 -26.37 -5.31 -14.57
CA TRP A 14 -25.34 -4.93 -13.59
C TRP A 14 -24.44 -6.12 -13.22
N ASN A 15 -25.03 -7.30 -12.98
CA ASN A 15 -24.27 -8.53 -12.72
C ASN A 15 -23.46 -8.99 -13.93
N SER A 16 -23.98 -8.80 -15.15
CA SER A 16 -23.24 -9.07 -16.39
C SER A 16 -22.05 -8.11 -16.56
N LEU A 17 -22.21 -6.83 -16.21
CA LEU A 17 -21.11 -5.87 -16.15
C LEU A 17 -20.06 -6.26 -15.10
N LEU A 18 -20.49 -6.66 -13.92
CA LEU A 18 -19.58 -7.10 -12.84
C LEU A 18 -18.85 -8.40 -13.19
N ASN A 19 -19.48 -9.33 -13.88
CA ASN A 19 -18.82 -10.53 -14.39
C ASN A 19 -17.81 -10.24 -15.52
N ASN A 20 -17.99 -9.15 -16.28
CA ASN A 20 -16.99 -8.63 -17.22
C ASN A 20 -15.81 -7.94 -16.55
N ILE A 21 -15.84 -7.65 -15.25
CA ILE A 21 -14.75 -7.02 -14.50
C ILE A 21 -13.47 -7.86 -14.59
N LYS A 22 -13.54 -9.19 -14.67
CA LYS A 22 -12.35 -10.02 -14.88
C LYS A 22 -11.60 -9.71 -16.17
N TYR A 23 -12.31 -9.37 -17.23
CA TYR A 23 -11.70 -8.92 -18.49
C TYR A 23 -11.18 -7.49 -18.38
N ILE A 24 -11.86 -6.63 -17.62
CA ILE A 24 -11.43 -5.25 -17.34
C ILE A 24 -10.15 -5.26 -16.51
N ASP A 25 -10.06 -6.11 -15.48
CA ASP A 25 -8.84 -6.27 -14.67
C ASP A 25 -7.67 -6.72 -15.54
N THR A 26 -7.86 -7.72 -16.41
CA THR A 26 -6.82 -8.18 -17.34
C THR A 26 -6.40 -7.08 -18.31
N LEU A 27 -7.35 -6.32 -18.86
CA LEU A 27 -7.09 -5.15 -19.71
C LEU A 27 -6.32 -4.06 -18.95
N MET A 28 -6.72 -3.77 -17.71
CA MET A 28 -6.01 -2.81 -16.85
C MET A 28 -4.58 -3.26 -16.58
N TYR A 29 -4.33 -4.53 -16.31
CA TYR A 29 -2.97 -5.05 -16.15
C TYR A 29 -2.14 -4.92 -17.44
N ILE A 30 -2.72 -5.19 -18.60
CA ILE A 30 -2.05 -5.02 -19.90
C ILE A 30 -1.74 -3.53 -20.13
N ILE A 31 -2.71 -2.64 -19.92
CA ILE A 31 -2.54 -1.18 -20.10
C ILE A 31 -1.47 -0.64 -19.14
N LEU A 32 -1.46 -1.09 -17.88
CA LEU A 32 -0.44 -0.68 -16.90
C LEU A 32 0.95 -1.29 -17.21
N SER A 33 1.01 -2.49 -17.77
CA SER A 33 2.28 -3.15 -18.10
C SER A 33 2.99 -2.49 -19.28
N LEU A 34 2.25 -1.91 -20.24
CA LEU A 34 2.82 -1.25 -21.42
C LEU A 34 3.76 -0.08 -21.08
N PRO A 35 3.37 0.93 -20.25
CA PRO A 35 4.27 2.01 -19.88
C PRO A 35 5.46 1.52 -19.05
N VAL A 36 5.26 0.52 -18.17
CA VAL A 36 6.36 -0.08 -17.40
C VAL A 36 7.31 -0.83 -18.33
N GLY A 37 6.79 -1.62 -19.25
CA GLY A 37 7.59 -2.32 -20.26
C GLY A 37 8.34 -1.36 -21.19
N ALA A 38 7.67 -0.30 -21.66
CA ALA A 38 8.31 0.74 -22.48
C ALA A 38 9.41 1.48 -21.73
N TRP A 39 9.19 1.78 -20.44
CA TRP A 39 10.18 2.40 -19.58
C TRP A 39 11.40 1.50 -19.34
N LEU A 40 11.18 0.22 -19.01
CA LEU A 40 12.26 -0.79 -18.88
C LEU A 40 13.02 -0.98 -20.19
N TYR A 41 12.29 -1.09 -21.32
CA TYR A 41 12.91 -1.17 -22.63
C TYR A 41 13.77 0.07 -22.92
N GLY A 42 13.26 1.28 -22.63
CA GLY A 42 14.00 2.52 -22.79
C GLY A 42 15.27 2.58 -21.95
N LEU A 43 15.22 2.08 -20.70
CA LEU A 43 16.39 1.98 -19.83
C LEU A 43 17.44 1.02 -20.41
N VAL A 44 17.03 -0.19 -20.79
CA VAL A 44 17.94 -1.21 -21.35
C VAL A 44 18.49 -0.77 -22.69
N PHE A 45 17.64 -0.28 -23.59
CA PHE A 45 18.04 0.20 -24.90
C PHE A 45 18.99 1.42 -24.80
N GLY A 46 18.66 2.38 -23.93
CA GLY A 46 19.52 3.53 -23.67
C GLY A 46 20.87 3.15 -23.05
N ALA A 47 20.92 2.13 -22.20
CA ALA A 47 22.15 1.62 -21.63
C ALA A 47 23.02 0.90 -22.67
N LEU A 48 22.40 0.13 -23.58
CA LEU A 48 23.12 -0.66 -24.61
C LEU A 48 23.55 0.18 -25.83
N ARG A 49 22.74 1.16 -26.23
CA ARG A 49 23.00 2.01 -27.40
C ARG A 49 23.38 3.45 -27.04
N ARG A 50 24.11 3.65 -25.98
CA ARG A 50 24.56 4.97 -25.53
C ARG A 50 25.50 5.61 -26.56
N THR A 51 24.91 6.26 -27.56
CA THR A 51 25.63 7.09 -28.56
C THR A 51 25.68 8.56 -28.17
N GLU A 52 24.80 8.99 -27.27
CA GLU A 52 24.76 10.36 -26.80
C GLU A 52 25.42 10.52 -25.42
N PRO A 53 26.10 11.64 -25.15
CA PRO A 53 26.65 11.91 -23.83
C PRO A 53 25.52 11.88 -22.79
N PRO A 54 25.78 11.38 -21.56
CA PRO A 54 24.77 11.34 -20.51
C PRO A 54 24.22 12.75 -20.28
N THR A 55 22.88 12.86 -20.24
CA THR A 55 22.20 14.12 -19.89
C THR A 55 22.88 14.75 -18.68
N THR A 56 23.43 15.92 -18.87
CA THR A 56 24.17 16.63 -17.83
C THR A 56 23.20 16.96 -16.69
N ALA A 57 23.66 16.97 -15.45
CA ALA A 57 22.85 17.36 -14.29
C ALA A 57 22.14 18.71 -14.51
N ALA A 58 22.79 19.64 -15.25
CA ALA A 58 22.21 20.90 -15.66
C ALA A 58 20.99 20.76 -16.59
N GLN A 59 21.01 19.82 -17.53
CA GLN A 59 19.86 19.56 -18.42
C GLN A 59 18.70 18.91 -17.68
N CYS A 60 18.97 18.02 -16.74
CA CYS A 60 17.94 17.45 -15.86
C CYS A 60 17.33 18.52 -14.95
N THR A 61 18.12 19.42 -14.39
CA THR A 61 17.59 20.52 -13.56
C THR A 61 16.76 21.49 -14.39
N ALA A 62 17.18 21.84 -15.61
CA ALA A 62 16.41 22.70 -16.51
C ALA A 62 15.06 22.07 -16.91
N ALA A 63 15.04 20.77 -17.20
CA ALA A 63 13.80 20.04 -17.49
C ALA A 63 12.86 20.00 -16.27
N LEU A 64 13.42 19.81 -15.07
CA LEU A 64 12.65 19.85 -13.82
C LEU A 64 12.11 21.24 -13.53
N GLU A 65 12.87 22.31 -13.81
CA GLU A 65 12.38 23.68 -13.65
C GLU A 65 11.20 23.99 -14.58
N HIS A 66 11.22 23.47 -15.80
CA HIS A 66 10.09 23.59 -16.73
C HIS A 66 8.84 22.82 -16.25
N ALA A 67 9.03 21.69 -15.55
CA ALA A 67 7.94 20.90 -14.98
C ALA A 67 7.33 21.52 -13.71
N ARG A 68 7.99 22.50 -13.09
CA ARG A 68 7.50 23.18 -11.88
C ARG A 68 6.42 24.19 -12.19
N ILE A 69 5.18 23.71 -12.38
CA ILE A 69 4.02 24.53 -12.73
C ILE A 69 3.15 24.92 -11.53
N VAL A 70 3.19 24.15 -10.44
CA VAL A 70 2.28 24.31 -9.30
C VAL A 70 2.75 25.41 -8.35
N PRO A 71 1.96 26.49 -8.14
CA PRO A 71 2.28 27.54 -7.17
C PRO A 71 2.31 26.97 -5.74
N ARG A 72 3.16 27.56 -4.89
CA ARG A 72 3.27 27.18 -3.48
C ARG A 72 1.92 27.23 -2.73
N SER A 73 1.12 28.26 -3.01
CA SER A 73 -0.20 28.43 -2.38
C SER A 73 -1.12 27.26 -2.70
N THR A 74 -1.23 26.85 -3.97
CA THR A 74 -2.04 25.71 -4.41
C THR A 74 -1.59 24.41 -3.77
N ALA A 75 -0.29 24.14 -3.78
CA ALA A 75 0.25 22.94 -3.12
C ALA A 75 -0.03 22.94 -1.61
N THR A 76 0.13 24.10 -0.95
CA THR A 76 -0.12 24.22 0.49
C THR A 76 -1.60 24.02 0.82
N VAL A 77 -2.52 24.62 0.06
CA VAL A 77 -3.96 24.48 0.27
C VAL A 77 -4.39 23.03 0.02
N ALA A 78 -3.92 22.41 -1.05
CA ALA A 78 -4.25 21.02 -1.38
C ALA A 78 -3.79 20.05 -0.27
N VAL A 79 -2.55 20.17 0.20
CA VAL A 79 -2.03 19.31 1.27
C VAL A 79 -2.71 19.61 2.61
N ALA A 80 -3.04 20.86 2.91
CA ALA A 80 -3.79 21.22 4.11
C ALA A 80 -5.21 20.65 4.09
N ALA A 81 -5.89 20.69 2.94
CA ALA A 81 -7.21 20.08 2.77
C ALA A 81 -7.14 18.56 2.97
N LEU A 82 -6.13 17.89 2.42
CA LEU A 82 -5.91 16.45 2.65
C LEU A 82 -5.66 16.16 4.13
N CYS A 83 -4.85 16.95 4.82
CA CYS A 83 -4.66 16.80 6.27
C CYS A 83 -5.97 16.96 7.03
N GLY A 84 -6.86 17.88 6.61
CA GLY A 84 -8.18 18.05 7.19
C GLY A 84 -9.07 16.81 7.02
N VAL A 85 -9.08 16.21 5.81
CA VAL A 85 -9.80 14.96 5.53
C VAL A 85 -9.24 13.81 6.36
N TYR A 86 -7.92 13.72 6.50
CA TYR A 86 -7.28 12.69 7.33
C TYR A 86 -7.59 12.85 8.81
N ALA A 87 -7.58 14.09 9.31
CA ALA A 87 -7.97 14.37 10.69
C ALA A 87 -9.43 13.94 10.95
N LEU A 88 -10.35 14.25 10.02
CA LEU A 88 -11.73 13.81 10.09
C LEU A 88 -11.85 12.27 10.08
N PHE A 89 -11.12 11.61 9.19
CA PHE A 89 -11.08 10.14 9.15
C PHE A 89 -10.64 9.55 10.50
N PHE A 90 -9.54 10.03 11.08
CA PHE A 90 -9.08 9.53 12.38
C PHE A 90 -10.02 9.88 13.52
N ALA A 91 -10.72 11.02 13.47
CA ALA A 91 -11.74 11.36 14.45
C ALA A 91 -12.92 10.39 14.42
N VAL A 92 -13.39 10.00 13.22
CA VAL A 92 -14.45 8.99 13.05
C VAL A 92 -13.97 7.63 13.53
N GLN A 93 -12.77 7.19 13.12
CA GLN A 93 -12.20 5.92 13.57
C GLN A 93 -12.02 5.85 15.08
N ALA A 94 -11.56 6.93 15.72
CA ALA A 94 -11.46 7.00 17.16
C ALA A 94 -12.85 6.89 17.82
N GLY A 95 -13.86 7.55 17.26
CA GLY A 95 -15.24 7.46 17.74
C GLY A 95 -15.79 6.02 17.71
N GLU A 96 -15.53 5.29 16.63
CA GLU A 96 -15.92 3.88 16.50
C GLU A 96 -15.20 2.99 17.53
N TRP A 97 -13.91 3.21 17.78
CA TRP A 97 -13.16 2.47 18.79
C TRP A 97 -13.70 2.72 20.20
N PHE A 98 -14.01 3.98 20.54
CA PHE A 98 -14.59 4.31 21.84
C PHE A 98 -16.01 3.78 22.01
N ALA A 99 -16.79 3.70 20.94
CA ALA A 99 -18.14 3.14 20.95
C ALA A 99 -18.14 1.61 21.04
N ALA A 100 -17.17 0.94 20.41
CA ALA A 100 -17.06 -0.51 20.38
C ALA A 100 -16.40 -1.10 21.66
N ALA A 101 -15.58 -0.35 22.34
CA ALA A 101 -14.86 -0.81 23.55
C ALA A 101 -15.74 -1.44 24.64
N PRO A 102 -16.97 -0.95 24.93
CA PRO A 102 -17.83 -1.56 25.95
C PRO A 102 -18.63 -2.78 25.46
N LEU A 103 -18.68 -3.07 24.15
CA LEU A 103 -19.62 -4.04 23.56
C LEU A 103 -19.06 -5.46 23.41
N GLY A 104 -17.77 -5.71 23.75
CA GLY A 104 -17.16 -7.04 23.63
C GLY A 104 -17.41 -7.62 22.24
N LEU A 105 -16.74 -7.08 21.21
CA LEU A 105 -16.87 -7.55 19.83
C LEU A 105 -16.66 -9.07 19.75
N SER A 106 -17.60 -9.78 19.13
CA SER A 106 -17.39 -11.18 18.82
C SER A 106 -16.18 -11.37 17.87
N ALA A 107 -15.49 -12.49 17.96
CA ALA A 107 -14.32 -12.77 17.11
C ALA A 107 -14.58 -12.56 15.61
N PRO A 108 -15.73 -12.98 15.03
CA PRO A 108 -16.05 -12.72 13.63
C PRO A 108 -16.23 -11.24 13.29
N ASP A 109 -16.79 -10.42 14.19
CA ASP A 109 -16.97 -8.99 13.95
C ASP A 109 -15.63 -8.24 14.00
N ALA A 110 -14.75 -8.62 14.93
CA ALA A 110 -13.38 -8.10 14.99
C ALA A 110 -12.56 -8.45 13.75
N ALA A 111 -12.77 -9.65 13.20
CA ALA A 111 -12.13 -10.10 11.99
C ALA A 111 -12.62 -9.35 10.74
N ALA A 112 -13.93 -9.17 10.58
CA ALA A 112 -14.51 -8.38 9.50
C ALA A 112 -13.97 -6.95 9.53
N PHE A 113 -13.92 -6.33 10.71
CA PHE A 113 -13.34 -5.00 10.91
C PHE A 113 -11.84 -4.94 10.55
N ALA A 114 -11.07 -6.00 10.85
CA ALA A 114 -9.65 -6.04 10.55
C ALA A 114 -9.37 -6.16 9.04
N VAL A 115 -10.20 -6.92 8.32
CA VAL A 115 -10.06 -7.12 6.86
C VAL A 115 -10.54 -5.91 6.08
N ASP A 116 -11.69 -5.35 6.49
CA ASP A 116 -12.25 -4.18 5.83
C ASP A 116 -11.33 -2.97 5.94
N GLY A 117 -11.04 -2.38 4.81
CA GLY A 117 -10.26 -1.16 4.71
C GLY A 117 -8.74 -1.33 4.78
N PHE A 118 -8.18 -2.54 5.01
CA PHE A 118 -6.72 -2.73 5.01
C PHE A 118 -6.07 -2.33 3.68
N TRP A 119 -6.63 -2.76 2.55
CA TRP A 119 -6.13 -2.41 1.22
C TRP A 119 -6.33 -0.94 0.87
N GLU A 120 -7.40 -0.33 1.37
CA GLU A 120 -7.66 1.11 1.24
C GLU A 120 -6.59 1.92 1.96
N LEU A 121 -6.19 1.51 3.16
CA LEU A 121 -5.10 2.17 3.90
C LEU A 121 -3.76 2.09 3.15
N GLN A 122 -3.45 0.96 2.52
CA GLN A 122 -2.24 0.86 1.69
C GLN A 122 -2.31 1.76 0.45
N LYS A 123 -3.47 1.87 -0.21
CA LYS A 123 -3.67 2.80 -1.33
C LYS A 123 -3.51 4.26 -0.89
N ILE A 124 -4.02 4.62 0.29
CA ILE A 124 -3.84 5.97 0.87
C ILE A 124 -2.35 6.25 1.12
N LEU A 125 -1.60 5.28 1.66
CA LEU A 125 -0.16 5.43 1.86
C LEU A 125 0.58 5.66 0.53
N LEU A 126 0.25 4.90 -0.52
CA LEU A 126 0.82 5.10 -1.85
C LEU A 126 0.44 6.48 -2.42
N LEU A 127 -0.82 6.90 -2.25
CA LEU A 127 -1.28 8.21 -2.65
C LEU A 127 -0.49 9.32 -1.94
N ASN A 128 -0.20 9.17 -0.64
CA ASN A 128 0.61 10.12 0.12
C ASN A 128 2.00 10.29 -0.49
N PHE A 129 2.66 9.20 -0.90
CA PHE A 129 3.94 9.30 -1.61
C PHE A 129 3.79 9.94 -2.98
N GLY A 130 2.70 9.66 -3.70
CA GLY A 130 2.36 10.35 -4.95
C GLY A 130 2.20 11.85 -4.76
N VAL A 131 1.52 12.29 -3.72
CA VAL A 131 1.36 13.72 -3.37
C VAL A 131 2.70 14.35 -3.01
N LEU A 132 3.51 13.70 -2.17
CA LEU A 132 4.86 14.20 -1.82
C LEU A 132 5.76 14.30 -3.04
N ALA A 133 5.74 13.30 -3.92
CA ALA A 133 6.48 13.32 -5.18
C ALA A 133 5.95 14.43 -6.11
N GLY A 134 4.64 14.56 -6.27
CA GLY A 134 4.01 15.62 -7.04
C GLY A 134 4.42 17.01 -6.56
N VAL A 135 4.35 17.27 -5.27
CA VAL A 135 4.78 18.55 -4.69
C VAL A 135 6.29 18.76 -4.85
N HIS A 136 7.09 17.70 -4.75
CA HIS A 136 8.55 17.81 -4.91
C HIS A 136 8.95 18.12 -6.35
N PHE A 137 8.35 17.46 -7.33
CA PHE A 137 8.72 17.60 -8.75
C PHE A 137 7.99 18.75 -9.45
N LEU A 138 6.69 18.94 -9.15
CA LEU A 138 5.85 19.93 -9.83
C LEU A 138 5.72 21.25 -9.06
N GLY A 139 6.05 21.26 -7.76
CA GLY A 139 5.97 22.46 -6.91
C GLY A 139 7.07 23.46 -7.20
N ARG A 140 6.71 24.73 -7.38
CA ARG A 140 7.69 25.83 -7.55
C ARG A 140 8.47 26.15 -6.29
N ALA A 141 7.93 25.82 -5.11
CA ALA A 141 8.58 26.03 -3.82
C ALA A 141 8.23 24.92 -2.83
N PRO A 142 9.11 24.64 -1.85
CA PRO A 142 8.86 23.62 -0.84
C PRO A 142 7.66 23.99 0.04
N LEU A 143 6.97 22.96 0.54
CA LEU A 143 5.91 23.11 1.54
C LEU A 143 6.44 23.71 2.85
N PRO A 144 5.59 24.39 3.64
CA PRO A 144 5.91 24.73 5.02
C PRO A 144 6.30 23.48 5.80
N LYS A 145 7.42 23.52 6.52
CA LYS A 145 7.94 22.34 7.26
C LYS A 145 6.92 21.74 8.21
N ALA A 146 6.15 22.58 8.92
CA ALA A 146 5.13 22.11 9.83
C ALA A 146 4.04 21.29 9.10
N LEU A 147 3.53 21.79 7.97
CA LEU A 147 2.53 21.10 7.18
C LEU A 147 3.06 19.79 6.59
N ALA A 148 4.29 19.81 6.07
CA ALA A 148 4.95 18.61 5.55
C ALA A 148 5.14 17.55 6.66
N ALA A 149 5.53 17.96 7.86
CA ALA A 149 5.69 17.09 9.02
C ALA A 149 4.34 16.49 9.46
N VAL A 150 3.27 17.30 9.54
CA VAL A 150 1.92 16.82 9.86
C VAL A 150 1.44 15.81 8.82
N PHE A 151 1.62 16.10 7.54
CA PHE A 151 1.24 15.20 6.44
C PHE A 151 1.99 13.86 6.49
N CYS A 152 3.32 13.88 6.74
CA CYS A 152 4.09 12.66 6.96
C CYS A 152 3.67 11.93 8.24
N GLY A 153 3.28 12.66 9.29
CA GLY A 153 2.75 12.11 10.53
C GLY A 153 1.45 11.33 10.30
N PHE A 154 0.53 11.85 9.48
CA PHE A 154 -0.65 11.10 9.05
C PHE A 154 -0.28 9.83 8.27
N GLY A 155 0.73 9.88 7.40
CA GLY A 155 1.24 8.67 6.73
C GLY A 155 1.67 7.59 7.73
N LEU A 156 2.40 7.96 8.79
CA LEU A 156 2.79 7.03 9.86
C LEU A 156 1.58 6.53 10.65
N ALA A 157 0.60 7.38 10.92
CA ALA A 157 -0.63 6.98 11.60
C ALA A 157 -1.44 5.96 10.76
N PHE A 158 -1.55 6.17 9.45
CA PHE A 158 -2.15 5.18 8.54
C PHE A 158 -1.37 3.87 8.50
N ALA A 159 -0.05 3.92 8.47
CA ALA A 159 0.78 2.73 8.52
C ALA A 159 0.60 1.96 9.83
N ALA A 160 0.52 2.66 10.96
CA ALA A 160 0.27 2.05 12.27
C ALA A 160 -1.13 1.42 12.36
N LEU A 161 -2.16 2.10 11.85
CA LEU A 161 -3.52 1.57 11.79
C LEU A 161 -3.59 0.31 10.91
N ALA A 162 -2.96 0.33 9.72
CA ALA A 162 -2.90 -0.83 8.83
C ALA A 162 -2.12 -1.99 9.47
N ALA A 163 -1.03 -1.71 10.19
CA ALA A 163 -0.27 -2.72 10.92
C ALA A 163 -1.10 -3.35 12.05
N GLY A 164 -1.85 -2.54 12.79
CA GLY A 164 -2.77 -3.02 13.81
C GLY A 164 -3.86 -3.94 13.25
N LYS A 165 -4.51 -3.53 12.15
CA LYS A 165 -5.50 -4.36 11.46
C LYS A 165 -4.89 -5.68 10.97
N LEU A 166 -3.71 -5.64 10.34
CA LEU A 166 -3.03 -6.84 9.89
C LEU A 166 -2.64 -7.75 11.05
N ALA A 167 -2.16 -7.19 12.17
CA ALA A 167 -1.80 -7.95 13.36
C ALA A 167 -3.02 -8.70 13.94
N VAL A 168 -4.16 -8.02 14.10
CA VAL A 168 -5.41 -8.65 14.55
C VAL A 168 -5.80 -9.78 13.61
N TYR A 169 -5.71 -9.55 12.30
CA TYR A 169 -6.07 -10.56 11.30
C TYR A 169 -5.14 -11.80 11.34
N VAL A 170 -3.83 -11.59 11.56
CA VAL A 170 -2.87 -12.69 11.72
C VAL A 170 -3.09 -13.44 13.02
N VAL A 171 -3.42 -12.74 14.13
CA VAL A 171 -3.71 -13.37 15.41
C VAL A 171 -4.95 -14.25 15.33
N LEU A 172 -6.00 -13.80 14.64
CA LEU A 172 -7.26 -14.55 14.54
C LEU A 172 -7.20 -15.72 13.54
N TYR A 173 -6.50 -15.55 12.42
CA TYR A 173 -6.57 -16.50 11.29
C TYR A 173 -5.21 -17.08 10.88
N GLY A 174 -4.16 -16.89 11.66
CA GLY A 174 -2.83 -17.39 11.34
C GLY A 174 -2.15 -16.68 10.17
N LEU A 175 -1.04 -17.20 9.71
CA LEU A 175 -0.22 -16.66 8.63
C LEU A 175 -0.59 -17.29 7.28
N THR A 176 -0.68 -16.44 6.25
CA THR A 176 -0.79 -16.87 4.85
C THR A 176 0.27 -16.17 4.01
N PRO A 177 0.65 -16.70 2.82
CA PRO A 177 1.62 -16.03 1.94
C PRO A 177 1.22 -14.59 1.61
N ARG A 178 -0.06 -14.33 1.37
CA ARG A 178 -0.59 -12.99 1.06
C ARG A 178 -0.43 -12.02 2.23
N ARG A 179 -0.65 -12.48 3.48
CA ARG A 179 -0.50 -11.65 4.70
C ARG A 179 0.96 -11.32 4.96
N VAL A 180 1.88 -12.27 4.72
CA VAL A 180 3.31 -12.03 4.86
C VAL A 180 3.81 -10.99 3.86
N ILE A 181 3.41 -11.11 2.58
CA ILE A 181 3.77 -10.14 1.54
C ILE A 181 3.16 -8.77 1.85
N ALA A 182 1.90 -8.72 2.28
CA ALA A 182 1.22 -7.48 2.66
C ALA A 182 1.91 -6.80 3.86
N GLY A 183 2.31 -7.57 4.86
CA GLY A 183 3.06 -7.08 6.01
C GLY A 183 4.45 -6.56 5.66
N TRP A 184 5.18 -7.28 4.80
CA TRP A 184 6.46 -6.82 4.27
C TRP A 184 6.30 -5.47 3.53
N PHE A 185 5.34 -5.39 2.61
CA PHE A 185 5.10 -4.19 1.84
C PHE A 185 4.72 -3.00 2.74
N LEU A 186 3.84 -3.23 3.72
CA LEU A 186 3.48 -2.23 4.72
C LEU A 186 4.70 -1.77 5.53
N GLY A 187 5.59 -2.69 5.91
CA GLY A 187 6.85 -2.36 6.59
C GLY A 187 7.75 -1.45 5.76
N VAL A 188 7.88 -1.73 4.47
CA VAL A 188 8.63 -0.86 3.53
C VAL A 188 8.00 0.54 3.46
N LEU A 189 6.66 0.63 3.32
CA LEU A 189 5.95 1.91 3.28
C LEU A 189 6.11 2.68 4.59
N ALA A 190 6.06 2.01 5.75
CA ALA A 190 6.28 2.64 7.05
C ALA A 190 7.69 3.24 7.16
N VAL A 191 8.72 2.50 6.75
CA VAL A 191 10.11 3.01 6.70
C VAL A 191 10.21 4.21 5.77
N TRP A 192 9.55 4.18 4.62
CA TRP A 192 9.52 5.32 3.71
C TRP A 192 8.84 6.55 4.31
N CYS A 193 7.76 6.37 5.10
CA CYS A 193 7.13 7.47 5.85
C CYS A 193 8.09 8.08 6.86
N VAL A 194 8.86 7.26 7.59
CA VAL A 194 9.89 7.74 8.52
C VAL A 194 10.96 8.52 7.77
N LEU A 195 11.46 8.00 6.65
CA LEU A 195 12.46 8.68 5.81
C LEU A 195 11.94 10.02 5.28
N ALA A 196 10.67 10.08 4.84
CA ALA A 196 10.02 11.30 4.39
C ALA A 196 9.94 12.33 5.54
N LEU A 197 9.54 11.90 6.73
CA LEU A 197 9.48 12.77 7.92
C LEU A 197 10.87 13.29 8.32
N VAL A 198 11.89 12.43 8.37
CA VAL A 198 13.26 12.83 8.68
C VAL A 198 13.79 13.83 7.65
N ARG A 199 13.46 13.64 6.36
CA ARG A 199 13.85 14.54 5.28
C ARG A 199 13.28 15.96 5.44
N VAL A 200 12.14 16.13 6.10
CA VAL A 200 11.57 17.46 6.38
C VAL A 200 12.51 18.28 7.28
N PHE A 201 13.20 17.62 8.22
CA PHE A 201 14.05 18.28 9.21
C PHE A 201 15.54 18.21 8.87
N ARG A 202 15.97 17.16 8.15
CA ARG A 202 17.37 16.91 7.81
C ARG A 202 17.53 16.69 6.30
N ALA A 203 18.56 17.24 5.71
CA ALA A 203 18.90 17.03 4.31
C ALA A 203 19.56 15.64 4.14
N ILE A 204 18.74 14.61 3.99
CA ILE A 204 19.19 13.23 3.72
C ILE A 204 18.84 12.82 2.30
N PRO A 205 19.61 11.92 1.66
CA PRO A 205 19.28 11.35 0.35
C PRO A 205 18.16 10.27 0.49
N ALA A 206 16.98 10.69 0.99
CA ALA A 206 15.89 9.78 1.37
C ALA A 206 15.47 8.85 0.24
N ALA A 207 15.47 9.33 -1.02
CA ALA A 207 15.09 8.50 -2.17
C ALA A 207 16.07 7.33 -2.40
N HIS A 208 17.38 7.58 -2.30
CA HIS A 208 18.40 6.54 -2.43
C HIS A 208 18.28 5.50 -1.31
N ILE A 209 18.09 5.97 -0.06
CA ILE A 209 17.91 5.10 1.10
C ILE A 209 16.61 4.29 0.93
N ALA A 210 15.53 4.89 0.47
CA ALA A 210 14.25 4.21 0.24
C ALA A 210 14.37 3.09 -0.81
N ILE A 211 15.08 3.35 -1.91
CA ILE A 211 15.34 2.33 -2.95
C ILE A 211 16.22 1.21 -2.38
N LEU A 212 17.26 1.55 -1.61
CA LEU A 212 18.13 0.57 -0.99
C LEU A 212 17.36 -0.32 0.00
N VAL A 213 16.52 0.27 0.85
CA VAL A 213 15.66 -0.46 1.78
C VAL A 213 14.74 -1.41 1.03
N LEU A 214 14.10 -0.96 -0.05
CA LEU A 214 13.26 -1.81 -0.89
C LEU A 214 14.06 -2.97 -1.47
N ALA A 215 15.21 -2.70 -2.08
CA ALA A 215 16.04 -3.72 -2.74
C ALA A 215 16.55 -4.77 -1.72
N VAL A 216 17.11 -4.31 -0.59
CA VAL A 216 17.64 -5.20 0.44
C VAL A 216 16.51 -6.03 1.08
N SER A 217 15.40 -5.40 1.47
CA SER A 217 14.28 -6.10 2.09
C SER A 217 13.62 -7.09 1.14
N PHE A 218 13.52 -6.76 -0.14
CA PHE A 218 13.01 -7.67 -1.17
C PHE A 218 13.95 -8.88 -1.36
N THR A 219 15.27 -8.63 -1.41
CA THR A 219 16.27 -9.71 -1.49
C THR A 219 16.17 -10.65 -0.28
N VAL A 220 16.05 -10.09 0.93
CA VAL A 220 15.84 -10.89 2.14
C VAL A 220 14.56 -11.71 2.04
N LEU A 221 13.45 -11.09 1.62
CA LEU A 221 12.17 -11.78 1.43
C LEU A 221 12.27 -12.93 0.43
N ALA A 222 13.01 -12.73 -0.68
CA ALA A 222 13.20 -13.74 -1.72
C ALA A 222 14.12 -14.91 -1.26
N CYS A 223 15.10 -14.61 -0.40
CA CYS A 223 16.02 -15.62 0.13
C CYS A 223 15.43 -16.45 1.28
N VAL A 224 14.42 -15.92 1.98
CA VAL A 224 13.79 -16.62 3.10
C VAL A 224 12.81 -17.67 2.57
N ASN A 225 12.90 -18.90 3.09
CA ASN A 225 11.90 -19.93 2.82
C ASN A 225 10.58 -19.57 3.53
N MET A 226 9.79 -18.69 2.87
CA MET A 226 8.54 -18.17 3.40
C MET A 226 7.54 -19.28 3.68
N LYS A 227 7.44 -20.26 2.77
CA LYS A 227 6.48 -21.37 2.89
C LYS A 227 6.73 -22.18 4.15
N GLN A 228 7.95 -22.57 4.40
CA GLN A 228 8.31 -23.34 5.61
C GLN A 228 8.06 -22.56 6.90
N ARG A 229 8.31 -21.24 6.89
CA ARG A 229 8.03 -20.39 8.06
C ARG A 229 6.54 -20.27 8.34
N ILE A 230 5.70 -20.18 7.30
CA ILE A 230 4.24 -20.15 7.43
C ILE A 230 3.73 -21.47 7.99
N ILE A 231 4.21 -22.60 7.45
CA ILE A 231 3.87 -23.94 7.95
C ILE A 231 4.20 -24.05 9.43
N ASN A 232 5.45 -23.78 9.80
CA ASN A 232 5.90 -23.88 11.18
C ASN A 232 5.12 -22.98 12.14
N ALA A 233 4.82 -21.74 11.70
CA ALA A 233 4.07 -20.81 12.53
C ALA A 233 2.61 -21.24 12.75
N ASN A 234 1.95 -21.78 11.73
CA ASN A 234 0.56 -22.25 11.85
C ASN A 234 0.49 -23.57 12.65
N LEU A 235 1.45 -24.49 12.48
CA LEU A 235 1.52 -25.70 13.30
C LEU A 235 1.78 -25.37 14.78
N ALA A 236 2.69 -24.45 15.07
CA ALA A 236 2.96 -24.00 16.43
C ALA A 236 1.70 -23.39 17.12
N ARG A 237 0.76 -22.80 16.37
CA ARG A 237 -0.51 -22.31 16.92
C ARG A 237 -1.44 -23.46 17.35
N VAL A 238 -1.46 -24.55 16.57
CA VAL A 238 -2.22 -25.76 16.92
C VAL A 238 -1.58 -26.44 18.15
N GLU A 239 -0.25 -26.57 18.17
CA GLU A 239 0.47 -27.11 19.32
C GLU A 239 0.25 -26.30 20.61
N ALA A 240 0.10 -24.97 20.47
CA ALA A 240 -0.20 -24.08 21.58
C ALA A 240 -1.69 -24.08 21.99
N GLY A 241 -2.55 -24.83 21.31
CA GLY A 241 -3.98 -24.92 21.57
C GLY A 241 -4.75 -23.63 21.24
N ILE A 242 -4.18 -22.77 20.39
CA ILE A 242 -4.84 -21.53 19.90
C ILE A 242 -5.87 -21.88 18.84
N ASP A 243 -5.52 -22.78 17.93
CA ASP A 243 -6.39 -23.29 16.89
C ASP A 243 -6.68 -24.78 17.18
N GLU A 244 -7.93 -25.21 17.01
CA GLU A 244 -8.33 -26.62 17.25
C GLU A 244 -7.77 -27.54 16.14
N GLU A 245 -7.77 -27.06 14.89
CA GLU A 245 -7.25 -27.79 13.73
C GLU A 245 -6.41 -26.86 12.84
N PRO A 246 -5.41 -27.41 12.13
CA PRO A 246 -4.62 -26.64 11.19
C PRO A 246 -5.47 -26.26 9.94
N ASP A 247 -5.24 -25.05 9.41
CA ASP A 247 -5.81 -24.66 8.11
C ASP A 247 -5.10 -25.43 6.98
N TRP A 248 -5.66 -26.59 6.66
CA TRP A 248 -5.14 -27.48 5.61
C TRP A 248 -5.04 -26.80 4.25
N GLY A 249 -5.94 -25.84 3.94
CA GLY A 249 -5.90 -25.09 2.68
C GLY A 249 -4.62 -24.28 2.55
N VAL A 250 -4.24 -23.57 3.60
CA VAL A 250 -2.99 -22.78 3.65
C VAL A 250 -1.77 -23.69 3.66
N LEU A 251 -1.81 -24.79 4.40
CA LEU A 251 -0.70 -25.75 4.47
C LEU A 251 -0.42 -26.36 3.09
N TRP A 252 -1.44 -26.78 2.37
CA TRP A 252 -1.30 -27.34 1.01
C TRP A 252 -0.85 -26.28 -0.01
N GLU A 253 -1.33 -25.04 0.09
CA GLU A 253 -0.83 -23.93 -0.75
C GLU A 253 0.67 -23.71 -0.52
N CYS A 254 1.14 -23.92 0.70
CA CYS A 254 2.55 -23.85 1.04
C CYS A 254 3.35 -25.12 0.66
N GLY A 255 2.69 -26.18 0.21
CA GLY A 255 3.33 -27.43 -0.21
C GLY A 255 3.60 -28.42 0.94
N TYR A 256 2.89 -28.29 2.05
CA TYR A 256 2.91 -29.29 3.11
C TYR A 256 2.30 -30.61 2.58
N ARG A 257 3.01 -31.68 2.76
CA ARG A 257 2.52 -33.05 2.52
C ARG A 257 2.60 -33.80 3.83
N ASP A 258 1.46 -34.34 4.24
CA ASP A 258 1.43 -35.26 5.36
C ASP A 258 2.09 -36.56 4.90
N GLU A 259 3.27 -36.87 5.43
CA GLU A 259 3.93 -38.16 5.20
C GLU A 259 3.34 -39.18 6.16
N THR A 260 2.07 -39.59 5.92
CA THR A 260 1.47 -40.75 6.59
C THR A 260 1.70 -42.02 5.79
#